data_4bdb01f18aa35f16411b8b808db80807
#
_entry.id   4bdb01f18aa35f16411b8b808db80807
#
_cell.length_a   1.000
_cell.length_b   1.000
_cell.length_c   1.000
_cell.angle_alpha   90.00
_cell.angle_beta   90.00
_cell.angle_gamma   90.00
#
_symmetry.space_group_name_H-M   'P 1'
#
loop_
_entity.id
_entity.type
_entity.pdbx_description
1 polymer ?
#
loop_
_entity_poly.entity_id
_entity_poly.type
_entity_poly.pdbx_seq_one_letter_code
_entity_poly.pdbx_strand_id
1 'polypeptide(L)'
;MINRRTILSSGAFAALSATTSLEALAQSRKDSVVLGMTLEPPGLDPTAGAASAIAEVVQYNIFETLTKINADGSVTPLLAESWEVSPDLKTYTFKLRKGVKFQNGEPFNAATVKFSFDRAGGEKSTNKDKRTFAEMSTQVVDDSTVVVLRKEIDPDFLFVLGQATAIIVEPK
;
A
#
# COMPACT_ATOMS: atom_id res chain seq x y z
N MET A 1 -59.50 49.62 -14.58
CA MET A 1 -59.46 49.08 -13.21
C MET A 1 -58.94 47.67 -13.24
N ILE A 2 -57.71 47.46 -12.81
CA ILE A 2 -57.05 46.15 -12.78
C ILE A 2 -57.51 45.45 -11.49
N ASN A 3 -58.12 44.28 -11.65
CA ASN A 3 -58.76 43.54 -10.56
C ASN A 3 -57.67 42.84 -9.71
N ARG A 4 -57.62 43.07 -8.40
CA ARG A 4 -56.63 42.55 -7.46
C ARG A 4 -56.56 41.00 -7.37
N ARG A 5 -57.50 40.29 -7.94
CA ARG A 5 -57.54 38.80 -7.96
C ARG A 5 -56.68 38.18 -9.04
N THR A 6 -56.26 38.91 -10.04
CA THR A 6 -55.48 38.37 -11.19
C THR A 6 -53.94 38.37 -10.88
N ILE A 7 -53.50 39.09 -9.84
CA ILE A 7 -52.08 39.19 -9.51
C ILE A 7 -51.61 38.05 -8.59
N LEU A 8 -52.53 37.41 -7.87
CA LEU A 8 -52.18 36.34 -6.95
C LEU A 8 -52.03 34.94 -7.62
N SER A 9 -52.50 34.76 -8.84
CA SER A 9 -52.39 33.48 -9.54
C SER A 9 -51.11 33.34 -10.38
N SER A 10 -50.41 34.48 -10.68
CA SER A 10 -49.20 34.43 -11.47
C SER A 10 -47.89 34.27 -10.65
N GLY A 11 -47.97 34.45 -9.31
CA GLY A 11 -46.82 34.34 -8.43
C GLY A 11 -46.52 32.92 -7.94
N ALA A 12 -47.51 32.01 -8.01
CA ALA A 12 -47.36 30.65 -7.50
C ALA A 12 -46.67 29.64 -8.48
N PHE A 13 -46.64 30.01 -9.78
CA PHE A 13 -46.05 29.11 -10.79
C PHE A 13 -44.54 29.35 -11.03
N ALA A 14 -43.99 30.50 -10.63
CA ALA A 14 -42.59 30.83 -10.78
C ALA A 14 -41.69 30.28 -9.67
N ALA A 15 -42.27 29.88 -8.51
CA ALA A 15 -41.50 29.37 -7.37
C ALA A 15 -41.28 27.84 -7.43
N LEU A 16 -42.03 27.11 -8.26
CA LEU A 16 -41.91 25.64 -8.32
C LEU A 16 -40.88 25.15 -9.33
N SER A 17 -40.40 26.00 -10.24
CA SER A 17 -39.40 25.63 -11.24
C SER A 17 -37.94 25.91 -10.81
N ALA A 18 -37.72 26.51 -9.65
CA ALA A 18 -36.36 26.81 -9.15
C ALA A 18 -35.80 25.71 -8.23
N THR A 19 -36.63 24.77 -7.79
CA THR A 19 -36.17 23.69 -6.87
C THR A 19 -35.66 22.44 -7.56
N THR A 20 -35.98 22.25 -8.86
CA THR A 20 -35.53 21.06 -9.61
C THR A 20 -34.13 21.18 -10.19
N SER A 21 -33.54 22.37 -10.24
CA SER A 21 -32.20 22.57 -10.78
C SER A 21 -31.06 22.41 -9.75
N LEU A 22 -31.36 22.40 -8.45
CA LEU A 22 -30.32 22.16 -7.42
C LEU A 22 -30.04 20.67 -7.20
N GLU A 23 -31.02 19.81 -7.39
CA GLU A 23 -30.80 18.35 -7.24
C GLU A 23 -30.02 17.76 -8.41
N ALA A 24 -30.09 18.33 -9.61
CA ALA A 24 -29.35 17.87 -10.76
C ALA A 24 -27.85 18.17 -10.69
N LEU A 25 -27.41 19.11 -9.85
CA LEU A 25 -25.99 19.44 -9.63
C LEU A 25 -25.34 18.56 -8.56
N ALA A 26 -26.13 17.91 -7.70
CA ALA A 26 -25.62 17.03 -6.64
C ALA A 26 -25.35 15.58 -7.10
N GLN A 27 -25.71 15.21 -8.31
CA GLN A 27 -25.72 13.82 -8.77
C GLN A 27 -24.62 13.46 -9.78
N SER A 28 -23.62 14.30 -9.95
CA SER A 28 -22.39 13.91 -10.64
C SER A 28 -21.45 13.22 -9.64
N ARG A 29 -21.78 12.01 -9.20
CA ARG A 29 -20.80 11.10 -8.63
C ARG A 29 -19.79 10.80 -9.72
N LYS A 30 -18.61 11.38 -9.60
CA LYS A 30 -17.48 10.99 -10.44
C LYS A 30 -17.01 9.64 -9.92
N ASP A 31 -17.36 8.58 -10.62
CA ASP A 31 -16.93 7.21 -10.32
C ASP A 31 -15.49 6.94 -10.76
N SER A 32 -14.80 7.98 -11.22
CA SER A 32 -13.42 7.91 -11.69
C SER A 32 -12.56 9.02 -11.12
N VAL A 33 -11.33 8.66 -10.76
CA VAL A 33 -10.26 9.59 -10.36
C VAL A 33 -9.17 9.52 -11.41
N VAL A 34 -8.73 10.66 -11.92
CA VAL A 34 -7.57 10.77 -12.82
C VAL A 34 -6.41 11.31 -12.00
N LEU A 35 -5.36 10.50 -11.86
CA LEU A 35 -4.12 10.87 -11.19
C LEU A 35 -3.08 11.23 -12.25
N GLY A 36 -2.57 12.47 -12.19
CA GLY A 36 -1.43 12.89 -13.01
C GLY A 36 -0.13 12.40 -12.36
N MET A 37 0.74 11.76 -13.14
CA MET A 37 2.06 11.31 -12.70
C MET A 37 3.15 12.03 -13.50
N THR A 38 4.29 12.28 -12.87
CA THR A 38 5.43 12.94 -13.52
C THR A 38 6.17 11.99 -14.46
N LEU A 39 6.18 10.69 -14.12
CA LEU A 39 6.88 9.65 -14.87
C LEU A 39 5.95 8.46 -15.12
N GLU A 40 6.03 7.88 -16.30
CA GLU A 40 5.37 6.62 -16.61
C GLU A 40 6.23 5.44 -16.10
N PRO A 41 5.64 4.48 -15.33
CA PRO A 41 6.39 3.33 -14.87
C PRO A 41 6.69 2.37 -16.04
N PRO A 42 7.94 1.90 -16.20
CA PRO A 42 8.29 0.95 -17.26
C PRO A 42 7.73 -0.47 -17.03
N GLY A 43 7.11 -0.70 -15.88
CA GLY A 43 6.50 -1.94 -15.45
C GLY A 43 5.90 -1.77 -14.07
N LEU A 44 5.36 -2.85 -13.49
CA LEU A 44 4.69 -2.82 -12.17
C LEU A 44 5.38 -3.74 -11.13
N ASP A 45 6.53 -4.32 -11.46
CA ASP A 45 7.31 -5.13 -10.49
C ASP A 45 8.44 -4.27 -9.87
N PRO A 46 8.30 -3.81 -8.62
CA PRO A 46 9.30 -2.98 -7.96
C PRO A 46 10.56 -3.78 -7.56
N THR A 47 10.52 -5.12 -7.65
CA THR A 47 11.69 -5.97 -7.40
C THR A 47 12.54 -6.18 -8.64
N ALA A 48 12.02 -5.85 -9.83
CA ALA A 48 12.71 -6.00 -11.12
C ALA A 48 13.20 -4.68 -11.71
N GLY A 49 12.78 -3.54 -11.16
CA GLY A 49 13.11 -2.21 -11.68
C GLY A 49 13.37 -1.20 -10.58
N ALA A 50 14.32 -0.28 -10.83
CA ALA A 50 14.70 0.78 -9.89
C ALA A 50 13.95 2.10 -10.09
N ALA A 51 13.00 2.19 -11.04
CA ALA A 51 12.28 3.42 -11.33
C ALA A 51 11.31 3.79 -10.20
N SER A 52 11.41 5.00 -9.66
CA SER A 52 10.54 5.51 -8.58
C SER A 52 9.05 5.48 -8.96
N ALA A 53 8.74 5.71 -10.24
CA ALA A 53 7.38 5.66 -10.75
C ALA A 53 6.69 4.30 -10.52
N ILE A 54 7.44 3.19 -10.47
CA ILE A 54 6.89 1.87 -10.13
C ILE A 54 6.38 1.90 -8.68
N ALA A 55 7.22 2.35 -7.75
CA ALA A 55 6.85 2.44 -6.34
C ALA A 55 5.63 3.35 -6.11
N GLU A 56 5.57 4.50 -6.79
CA GLU A 56 4.43 5.44 -6.69
C GLU A 56 3.09 4.77 -7.03
N VAL A 57 3.08 3.83 -8.00
CA VAL A 57 1.85 3.12 -8.40
C VAL A 57 1.56 1.94 -7.49
N VAL A 58 2.58 1.13 -7.14
CA VAL A 58 2.33 -0.21 -6.60
C VAL A 58 2.50 -0.32 -5.09
N GLN A 59 3.35 0.53 -4.48
CA GLN A 59 3.65 0.41 -3.05
C GLN A 59 2.44 0.86 -2.21
N TYR A 60 2.00 -0.01 -1.31
CA TYR A 60 0.82 0.15 -0.45
C TYR A 60 -0.53 0.26 -1.19
N ASN A 61 -0.53 0.20 -2.54
CA ASN A 61 -1.74 0.18 -3.35
C ASN A 61 -2.04 -1.22 -3.91
N ILE A 62 -1.00 -1.92 -4.39
CA ILE A 62 -1.08 -3.25 -4.99
C ILE A 62 -0.30 -4.26 -4.15
N PHE A 63 0.89 -3.86 -3.71
CA PHE A 63 1.77 -4.67 -2.88
C PHE A 63 1.99 -4.03 -1.51
N GLU A 64 2.16 -4.89 -0.52
CA GLU A 64 2.45 -4.50 0.85
C GLU A 64 3.78 -5.08 1.33
N THR A 65 4.29 -4.50 2.40
CA THR A 65 5.55 -4.81 3.06
C THR A 65 5.30 -5.14 4.53
N LEU A 66 6.30 -5.64 5.27
CA LEU A 66 6.14 -5.90 6.70
C LEU A 66 5.88 -4.62 7.51
N THR A 67 6.59 -3.56 7.17
CA THR A 67 6.49 -2.24 7.81
C THR A 67 6.01 -1.20 6.80
N LYS A 68 5.48 -0.07 7.26
CA LYS A 68 5.06 1.06 6.43
C LYS A 68 5.87 2.30 6.76
N ILE A 69 6.36 2.99 5.74
CA ILE A 69 6.98 4.31 5.86
C ILE A 69 5.89 5.37 5.72
N ASN A 70 5.77 6.24 6.71
CA ASN A 70 4.84 7.36 6.68
C ASN A 70 5.49 8.62 6.07
N ALA A 71 4.66 9.63 5.77
CA ALA A 71 5.12 10.87 5.13
C ALA A 71 6.14 11.66 5.99
N ASP A 72 6.12 11.49 7.30
CA ASP A 72 7.07 12.07 8.24
C ASP A 72 8.37 11.25 8.41
N GLY A 73 8.50 10.14 7.66
CA GLY A 73 9.64 9.22 7.75
C GLY A 73 9.54 8.19 8.87
N SER A 74 8.50 8.24 9.71
CA SER A 74 8.29 7.23 10.75
C SER A 74 7.93 5.87 10.16
N VAL A 75 8.25 4.80 10.88
CA VAL A 75 7.96 3.42 10.49
C VAL A 75 6.87 2.86 11.40
N THR A 76 5.82 2.35 10.80
CA THR A 76 4.67 1.75 11.50
C THR A 76 4.39 0.32 11.02
N PRO A 77 3.65 -0.49 11.81
CA PRO A 77 3.20 -1.81 11.41
C PRO A 77 2.35 -1.81 10.12
N LEU A 78 2.54 -2.84 9.26
CA LEU A 78 1.69 -3.10 8.10
C LEU A 78 1.33 -4.59 8.05
N LEU A 79 2.02 -5.43 7.26
CA LEU A 79 1.79 -6.90 7.29
C LEU A 79 2.34 -7.53 8.57
N ALA A 80 3.35 -6.93 9.21
CA ALA A 80 3.67 -7.24 10.60
C ALA A 80 2.80 -6.40 11.53
N GLU A 81 2.17 -7.03 12.54
CA GLU A 81 1.42 -6.34 13.60
C GLU A 81 2.36 -5.70 14.63
N SER A 82 3.51 -6.34 14.86
CA SER A 82 4.54 -5.89 15.80
C SER A 82 5.86 -6.58 15.50
N TRP A 83 6.91 -6.05 16.11
CA TRP A 83 8.23 -6.66 16.06
C TRP A 83 9.00 -6.42 17.36
N GLU A 84 9.96 -7.29 17.61
CA GLU A 84 10.97 -7.17 18.65
C GLU A 84 12.34 -7.14 18.00
N VAL A 85 13.23 -6.30 18.52
CA VAL A 85 14.61 -6.17 18.06
C VAL A 85 15.55 -6.54 19.20
N SER A 86 16.49 -7.43 18.92
CA SER A 86 17.52 -7.80 19.91
C SER A 86 18.42 -6.60 20.28
N PRO A 87 19.02 -6.61 21.48
CA PRO A 87 19.90 -5.51 21.92
C PRO A 87 21.09 -5.26 20.99
N ASP A 88 21.56 -6.28 20.29
CA ASP A 88 22.66 -6.19 19.32
C ASP A 88 22.21 -5.72 17.93
N LEU A 89 20.92 -5.42 17.75
CA LEU A 89 20.32 -4.96 16.50
C LEU A 89 20.50 -5.93 15.31
N LYS A 90 20.71 -7.22 15.58
CA LYS A 90 20.93 -8.23 14.55
C LYS A 90 19.79 -9.22 14.37
N THR A 91 18.89 -9.32 15.34
CA THR A 91 17.74 -10.23 15.29
C THR A 91 16.44 -9.45 15.38
N TYR A 92 15.57 -9.66 14.40
CA TYR A 92 14.26 -9.03 14.31
C TYR A 92 13.19 -10.12 14.29
N THR A 93 12.33 -10.14 15.30
CA THR A 93 11.20 -11.08 15.38
C THR A 93 9.91 -10.35 15.03
N PHE A 94 9.28 -10.74 13.94
CA PHE A 94 8.03 -10.15 13.47
C PHE A 94 6.85 -11.04 13.80
N LYS A 95 5.77 -10.46 14.34
CA LYS A 95 4.44 -11.05 14.45
C LYS A 95 3.61 -10.59 13.27
N LEU A 96 3.12 -11.53 12.49
CA LEU A 96 2.42 -11.27 11.23
C LEU A 96 0.91 -11.19 11.43
N ARG A 97 0.23 -10.34 10.64
CA ARG A 97 -1.23 -10.26 10.61
C ARG A 97 -1.81 -11.60 10.16
N LYS A 98 -2.88 -12.02 10.85
CA LYS A 98 -3.62 -13.24 10.52
C LYS A 98 -4.79 -12.92 9.59
N GLY A 99 -5.18 -13.89 8.76
CA GLY A 99 -6.34 -13.79 7.89
C GLY A 99 -6.16 -12.92 6.65
N VAL A 100 -4.96 -12.39 6.42
CA VAL A 100 -4.61 -11.67 5.17
C VAL A 100 -4.50 -12.68 4.03
N LYS A 101 -4.96 -12.28 2.84
CA LYS A 101 -4.89 -13.08 1.62
C LYS A 101 -4.30 -12.27 0.48
N PHE A 102 -3.60 -12.94 -0.42
CA PHE A 102 -3.21 -12.38 -1.70
C PHE A 102 -4.42 -12.21 -2.64
N GLN A 103 -4.24 -11.51 -3.74
CA GLN A 103 -5.29 -11.23 -4.71
C GLN A 103 -5.89 -12.52 -5.35
N ASN A 104 -5.12 -13.59 -5.42
CA ASN A 104 -5.57 -14.91 -5.88
C ASN A 104 -6.28 -15.76 -4.80
N GLY A 105 -6.41 -15.23 -3.57
CA GLY A 105 -7.07 -15.88 -2.43
C GLY A 105 -6.15 -16.75 -1.58
N GLU A 106 -4.90 -16.97 -1.97
CA GLU A 106 -3.92 -17.72 -1.17
C GLU A 106 -3.58 -16.98 0.13
N PRO A 107 -3.28 -17.69 1.23
CA PRO A 107 -3.02 -17.06 2.51
C PRO A 107 -1.63 -16.41 2.57
N PHE A 108 -1.56 -15.22 3.17
CA PHE A 108 -0.31 -14.63 3.62
C PHE A 108 0.13 -15.29 4.94
N ASN A 109 1.41 -15.68 5.03
CA ASN A 109 2.02 -16.30 6.22
C ASN A 109 3.55 -16.11 6.24
N ALA A 110 4.20 -16.65 7.26
CA ALA A 110 5.66 -16.57 7.43
C ALA A 110 6.45 -17.23 6.28
N ALA A 111 5.90 -18.27 5.65
CA ALA A 111 6.56 -18.91 4.51
C ALA A 111 6.59 -17.99 3.28
N THR A 112 5.53 -17.20 3.04
CA THR A 112 5.49 -16.24 1.94
C THR A 112 6.44 -15.06 2.16
N VAL A 113 6.65 -14.65 3.42
CA VAL A 113 7.68 -13.66 3.79
C VAL A 113 9.07 -14.20 3.47
N LYS A 114 9.36 -15.41 3.94
CA LYS A 114 10.65 -16.06 3.67
C LYS A 114 10.90 -16.19 2.16
N PHE A 115 9.93 -16.67 1.41
CA PHE A 115 10.02 -16.78 -0.05
C PHE A 115 10.35 -15.43 -0.70
N SER A 116 9.66 -14.35 -0.31
CA SER A 116 9.84 -13.03 -0.89
C SER A 116 11.24 -12.49 -0.65
N PHE A 117 11.77 -12.66 0.55
CA PHE A 117 13.11 -12.19 0.91
C PHE A 117 14.20 -13.06 0.28
N ASP A 118 14.05 -14.39 0.26
CA ASP A 118 14.97 -15.29 -0.43
C ASP A 118 15.00 -15.00 -1.94
N ARG A 119 13.83 -14.71 -2.56
CA ARG A 119 13.74 -14.30 -3.96
C ARG A 119 14.46 -12.97 -4.19
N ALA A 120 14.27 -11.99 -3.30
CA ALA A 120 14.89 -10.67 -3.41
C ALA A 120 16.43 -10.73 -3.32
N GLY A 121 16.98 -11.60 -2.46
CA GLY A 121 18.41 -11.83 -2.30
C GLY A 121 19.01 -12.88 -3.22
N GLY A 122 18.19 -13.63 -3.97
CA GLY A 122 18.60 -14.76 -4.78
C GLY A 122 19.57 -14.41 -5.91
N GLU A 123 20.31 -15.39 -6.41
CA GLU A 123 21.38 -15.18 -7.42
C GLU A 123 20.87 -14.47 -8.68
N LYS A 124 19.69 -14.83 -9.16
CA LYS A 124 19.07 -14.27 -10.37
C LYS A 124 18.25 -12.98 -10.11
N SER A 125 18.24 -12.48 -8.87
CA SER A 125 17.49 -11.28 -8.54
C SER A 125 18.07 -10.04 -9.21
N THR A 126 17.18 -9.21 -9.77
CA THR A 126 17.49 -7.87 -10.29
C THR A 126 17.07 -6.77 -9.31
N ASN A 127 16.67 -7.15 -8.08
CA ASN A 127 16.31 -6.21 -7.03
C ASN A 127 17.48 -5.26 -6.73
N LYS A 128 17.23 -3.95 -6.68
CA LYS A 128 18.27 -2.95 -6.41
C LYS A 128 18.92 -3.12 -5.03
N ASP A 129 18.15 -3.66 -4.05
CA ASP A 129 18.61 -3.92 -2.69
C ASP A 129 18.97 -5.41 -2.48
N LYS A 130 19.24 -6.15 -3.56
CA LYS A 130 19.60 -7.57 -3.54
C LYS A 130 20.63 -7.92 -2.47
N ARG A 131 21.66 -7.09 -2.31
CA ARG A 131 22.72 -7.31 -1.33
C ARG A 131 22.16 -7.36 0.10
N THR A 132 21.29 -6.44 0.45
CA THR A 132 20.65 -6.37 1.76
C THR A 132 19.90 -7.67 2.07
N PHE A 133 19.14 -8.18 1.10
CA PHE A 133 18.39 -9.45 1.25
C PHE A 133 19.30 -10.68 1.24
N ALA A 134 20.39 -10.69 0.49
CA ALA A 134 21.38 -11.78 0.46
C ALA A 134 22.22 -11.86 1.75
N GLU A 135 22.39 -10.75 2.46
CA GLU A 135 23.16 -10.67 3.72
C GLU A 135 22.30 -10.96 4.97
N MET A 136 21.02 -11.29 4.79
CA MET A 136 20.13 -11.67 5.89
C MET A 136 19.69 -13.12 5.76
N SER A 137 19.19 -13.70 6.86
CA SER A 137 18.60 -15.03 6.91
C SER A 137 17.19 -14.91 7.50
N THR A 138 16.21 -15.47 6.80
CA THR A 138 14.81 -15.47 7.24
C THR A 138 14.42 -16.86 7.71
N GLN A 139 13.95 -16.96 8.96
CA GLN A 139 13.54 -18.21 9.59
C GLN A 139 12.05 -18.17 9.92
N VAL A 140 11.33 -19.20 9.51
CA VAL A 140 9.92 -19.42 9.87
C VAL A 140 9.88 -20.11 11.22
N VAL A 141 9.24 -19.49 12.20
CA VAL A 141 9.01 -20.07 13.54
C VAL A 141 7.66 -20.78 13.57
N ASP A 142 6.62 -20.10 13.11
CA ASP A 142 5.27 -20.62 12.92
C ASP A 142 4.60 -19.84 11.77
N ASP A 143 3.33 -20.11 11.45
CA ASP A 143 2.60 -19.47 10.35
C ASP A 143 2.51 -17.94 10.47
N SER A 144 2.60 -17.40 11.70
CA SER A 144 2.45 -15.99 11.99
C SER A 144 3.68 -15.35 12.64
N THR A 145 4.81 -16.06 12.67
CA THR A 145 6.05 -15.55 13.29
C THR A 145 7.24 -15.85 12.39
N VAL A 146 7.96 -14.79 12.04
CA VAL A 146 9.20 -14.87 11.26
C VAL A 146 10.33 -14.16 11.99
N VAL A 147 11.52 -14.76 11.97
CA VAL A 147 12.74 -14.16 12.50
C VAL A 147 13.69 -13.82 11.36
N VAL A 148 14.15 -12.60 11.33
CA VAL A 148 15.16 -12.13 10.38
C VAL A 148 16.46 -11.88 11.13
N LEU A 149 17.52 -12.55 10.67
CA LEU A 149 18.87 -12.41 11.20
C LEU A 149 19.72 -11.60 10.22
N ARG A 150 20.41 -10.60 10.74
CA ARG A 150 21.31 -9.73 9.98
C ARG A 150 22.77 -10.06 10.29
N LYS A 151 23.63 -10.07 9.27
CA LYS A 151 25.09 -10.19 9.45
C LYS A 151 25.66 -8.91 10.06
N GLU A 152 25.27 -7.76 9.51
CA GLU A 152 25.72 -6.44 9.92
C GLU A 152 24.60 -5.66 10.59
N ILE A 153 24.97 -4.75 11.49
CA ILE A 153 24.03 -3.81 12.12
C ILE A 153 23.58 -2.79 11.07
N ASP A 154 22.28 -2.57 11.01
CA ASP A 154 21.67 -1.56 10.16
C ASP A 154 20.54 -0.87 10.96
N PRO A 155 20.79 0.34 11.47
CA PRO A 155 19.78 1.07 12.24
C PRO A 155 18.51 1.38 11.45
N ASP A 156 18.61 1.47 10.12
CA ASP A 156 17.51 1.79 9.23
C ASP A 156 16.80 0.54 8.68
N PHE A 157 17.12 -0.66 9.18
CA PHE A 157 16.61 -1.90 8.62
C PHE A 157 15.08 -1.99 8.60
N LEU A 158 14.39 -1.50 9.63
CA LEU A 158 12.92 -1.45 9.64
C LEU A 158 12.37 -0.52 8.55
N PHE A 159 13.08 0.57 8.25
CA PHE A 159 12.75 1.45 7.13
C PHE A 159 12.98 0.74 5.78
N VAL A 160 14.09 0.02 5.64
CA VAL A 160 14.35 -0.79 4.43
C VAL A 160 13.25 -1.80 4.17
N LEU A 161 12.72 -2.45 5.22
CA LEU A 161 11.60 -3.39 5.11
C LEU A 161 10.25 -2.74 4.77
N GLY A 162 10.17 -1.41 4.79
CA GLY A 162 9.02 -0.62 4.31
C GLY A 162 9.16 -0.14 2.86
N GLN A 163 10.31 -0.34 2.21
CA GLN A 163 10.52 0.10 0.83
C GLN A 163 9.89 -0.86 -0.18
N ALA A 164 9.62 -0.35 -1.39
CA ALA A 164 9.03 -1.11 -2.48
C ALA A 164 9.83 -2.36 -2.90
N THR A 165 11.12 -2.41 -2.60
CA THR A 165 11.99 -3.56 -2.83
C THR A 165 11.76 -4.72 -1.85
N ALA A 166 11.09 -4.45 -0.72
CA ALA A 166 10.78 -5.42 0.33
C ALA A 166 9.32 -5.92 0.29
N ILE A 167 8.62 -5.77 -0.84
CA ILE A 167 7.25 -6.25 -1.00
C ILE A 167 7.15 -7.76 -0.78
N ILE A 168 6.02 -8.17 -0.23
CA ILE A 168 5.69 -9.58 -0.06
C ILE A 168 4.85 -10.03 -1.25
N VAL A 169 5.28 -11.09 -1.90
CA VAL A 169 4.65 -11.65 -3.10
C VAL A 169 4.21 -13.11 -2.87
N GLU A 170 3.21 -13.51 -3.61
CA GLU A 170 2.75 -14.89 -3.62
C GLU A 170 3.73 -15.77 -4.41
N PRO A 171 4.06 -17.00 -3.92
CA PRO A 171 5.09 -17.87 -4.52
C PRO A 171 4.80 -18.45 -5.90
N LYS A 172 3.52 -18.43 -6.37
CA LYS A 172 3.13 -19.06 -7.67
C LYS A 172 3.24 -18.12 -8.84
#